data_0d53d3dcba7022bc9c79c796d35a9e43
#
_entry.id   0d53d3dcba7022bc9c79c796d35a9e43
#
_cell.length_a   1.000
_cell.length_b   1.000
_cell.length_c   1.000
_cell.angle_alpha   90.00
_cell.angle_beta   90.00
_cell.angle_gamma   90.00
#
_symmetry.space_group_name_H-M   'P 1'
#
loop_
_entity.id
_entity.type
_entity.pdbx_description
1 polymer ?
#
loop_
_entity_poly.entity_id
_entity_poly.type
_entity_poly.pdbx_seq_one_letter_code
_entity_poly.pdbx_strand_id
1 'polypeptide(L)'
;MYPIIVDNYLQVGYHRSIRKEVNMADGVTTERNRIVVHFKDGRLYKGFTHDFTPVKDTFHLTSELEHDKGKIYEVFCPNLKAVFFVKTLQGNPEYKEKKRFDEVDTSNLRGIKIKIEFNDGEVMCGISLGYSKNRKGFFIVPVDPKSNNERVYVIASAVKEVKLGSAAEK
;
A
#
# COMPACT_ATOMS: atom_id res chain seq x y z
N MET A 1 25.94 -0.40 12.53
CA MET A 1 24.75 -1.07 13.12
C MET A 1 23.69 0.01 13.32
N TYR A 2 22.71 0.11 12.43
CA TYR A 2 21.62 1.06 12.58
C TYR A 2 20.49 0.36 13.33
N PRO A 3 19.92 0.97 14.37
CA PRO A 3 18.79 0.39 15.07
C PRO A 3 17.59 0.33 14.11
N ILE A 4 17.01 -0.85 13.99
CA ILE A 4 15.71 -1.04 13.35
C ILE A 4 14.71 -0.25 14.18
N ILE A 5 14.27 0.89 13.67
CA ILE A 5 13.08 1.56 14.20
C ILE A 5 11.92 0.67 13.78
N VAL A 6 11.55 -0.22 14.69
CA VAL A 6 10.27 -0.94 14.60
C VAL A 6 9.21 0.13 14.72
N ASP A 7 8.55 0.42 13.60
CA ASP A 7 7.44 1.36 13.56
C ASP A 7 6.41 0.95 14.62
N ASN A 8 6.28 1.73 15.69
CA ASN A 8 5.30 1.54 16.77
C ASN A 8 3.84 1.62 16.33
N TYR A 9 3.59 1.66 15.01
CA TYR A 9 2.25 1.66 14.43
C TYR A 9 1.58 0.27 14.40
N LEU A 10 2.29 -0.80 14.81
CA LEU A 10 1.77 -2.18 14.84
C LEU A 10 1.05 -2.57 16.14
N GLN A 11 0.87 -1.64 17.08
CA GLN A 11 0.20 -1.95 18.38
C GLN A 11 -1.33 -1.82 18.35
N VAL A 12 -1.96 -1.61 17.20
CA VAL A 12 -3.42 -1.66 17.09
C VAL A 12 -3.85 -2.93 16.39
N GLY A 13 -3.87 -4.03 17.12
CA GLY A 13 -4.78 -5.15 16.96
C GLY A 13 -4.80 -5.92 15.62
N TYR A 14 -3.87 -5.71 14.70
CA TYR A 14 -3.77 -6.49 13.48
C TYR A 14 -2.61 -7.47 13.57
N HIS A 15 -2.83 -8.61 14.23
CA HIS A 15 -2.04 -9.82 13.99
C HIS A 15 -2.34 -10.34 12.58
N ARG A 16 -1.75 -9.73 11.55
CA ARG A 16 -1.68 -10.33 10.25
C ARG A 16 -0.34 -11.01 10.09
N SER A 17 -0.41 -12.30 9.88
CA SER A 17 0.67 -13.17 9.50
C SER A 17 1.46 -12.55 8.33
N ILE A 18 2.60 -11.95 8.62
CA ILE A 18 3.60 -11.61 7.61
C ILE A 18 4.11 -12.94 7.08
N ARG A 19 3.72 -13.31 5.86
CA ARG A 19 4.28 -14.50 5.21
C ARG A 19 5.72 -14.20 4.87
N LYS A 20 6.63 -14.79 5.68
CA LYS A 20 8.06 -14.81 5.41
C LYS A 20 8.33 -15.73 4.23
N GLU A 21 8.70 -15.18 3.09
CA GLU A 21 9.33 -15.99 2.05
C GLU A 21 10.81 -16.08 2.37
N VAL A 22 11.25 -17.28 2.78
CA VAL A 22 12.64 -17.58 3.08
C VAL A 22 13.35 -17.86 1.76
N ASN A 23 14.27 -17.00 1.36
CA ASN A 23 15.16 -17.27 0.26
C ASN A 23 16.42 -17.92 0.86
N MET A 24 16.61 -19.22 0.61
CA MET A 24 17.63 -20.07 1.25
C MET A 24 19.05 -19.90 0.67
N ALA A 25 19.37 -18.85 -0.08
CA ALA A 25 20.65 -18.75 -0.73
C ALA A 25 21.82 -18.40 0.22
N ASP A 26 21.59 -17.61 1.32
CA ASP A 26 22.70 -17.17 2.19
C ASP A 26 22.35 -17.04 3.67
N GLY A 27 21.32 -17.73 4.17
CA GLY A 27 20.99 -17.71 5.61
C GLY A 27 20.47 -16.36 6.15
N VAL A 28 20.28 -15.36 5.32
CA VAL A 28 19.74 -14.05 5.67
C VAL A 28 18.29 -13.99 5.19
N THR A 29 17.35 -14.03 6.12
CA THR A 29 15.92 -13.77 5.83
C THR A 29 15.74 -12.28 5.60
N THR A 30 15.78 -11.84 4.34
CA THR A 30 15.32 -10.49 3.98
C THR A 30 13.82 -10.53 3.77
N GLU A 31 13.08 -9.82 4.59
CA GLU A 31 11.64 -9.65 4.37
C GLU A 31 11.44 -8.87 3.07
N ARG A 32 10.86 -9.54 2.08
CA ARG A 32 10.46 -8.89 0.81
C ARG A 32 8.97 -8.61 0.82
N ASN A 33 8.62 -7.35 0.57
CA ASN A 33 7.22 -6.97 0.37
C ASN A 33 6.84 -7.14 -1.10
N ARG A 34 5.71 -7.81 -1.35
CA ARG A 34 5.07 -7.82 -2.68
C ARG A 34 4.40 -6.50 -2.89
N ILE A 35 4.74 -5.81 -3.96
CA ILE A 35 4.17 -4.50 -4.27
C ILE A 35 3.70 -4.41 -5.72
N VAL A 36 2.67 -3.58 -5.89
CA VAL A 36 2.26 -3.05 -7.19
C VAL A 36 2.37 -1.53 -7.12
N VAL A 37 3.15 -0.96 -8.01
CA VAL A 37 3.43 0.47 -8.05
C VAL A 37 2.63 1.10 -9.18
N HIS A 38 1.77 2.07 -8.84
CA HIS A 38 1.03 2.85 -9.82
C HIS A 38 1.67 4.22 -9.97
N PHE A 39 2.07 4.54 -11.18
CA PHE A 39 2.57 5.86 -11.55
C PHE A 39 1.44 6.82 -11.87
N LYS A 40 1.69 8.12 -11.71
CA LYS A 40 0.73 9.19 -12.08
C LYS A 40 0.41 9.21 -13.58
N ASP A 41 1.33 8.74 -14.41
CA ASP A 41 1.19 8.64 -15.87
C ASP A 41 0.46 7.36 -16.36
N GLY A 42 -0.03 6.53 -15.42
CA GLY A 42 -0.77 5.31 -15.70
C GLY A 42 0.08 4.05 -15.85
N ARG A 43 1.41 4.15 -15.86
CA ARG A 43 2.28 2.96 -15.83
C ARG A 43 2.10 2.18 -14.55
N LEU A 44 2.31 0.86 -14.64
CA LEU A 44 2.19 -0.07 -13.53
C LEU A 44 3.38 -1.02 -13.51
N TYR A 45 4.01 -1.20 -12.36
CA TYR A 45 5.07 -2.19 -12.13
C TYR A 45 4.68 -3.10 -10.98
N LYS A 46 5.05 -4.39 -11.12
CA LYS A 46 4.81 -5.42 -10.11
C LYS A 46 6.12 -6.08 -9.73
N GLY A 47 6.30 -6.36 -8.45
CA GLY A 47 7.49 -7.05 -8.00
C GLY A 47 7.68 -7.01 -6.49
N PHE A 48 8.93 -7.03 -6.08
CA PHE A 48 9.32 -7.04 -4.69
C PHE A 48 10.15 -5.82 -4.32
N THR A 49 9.99 -5.37 -3.09
CA THR A 49 10.86 -4.39 -2.46
C THR A 49 11.26 -4.83 -1.06
N HIS A 50 12.44 -4.42 -0.60
CA HIS A 50 12.94 -4.64 0.76
C HIS A 50 13.42 -3.34 1.41
N ASP A 51 13.45 -2.23 0.68
CA ASP A 51 13.99 -0.95 1.14
C ASP A 51 12.99 0.22 1.09
N PHE A 52 11.71 -0.07 0.81
CA PHE A 52 10.68 0.97 0.84
C PHE A 52 10.51 1.53 2.25
N THR A 53 10.59 2.84 2.37
CA THR A 53 10.24 3.57 3.58
C THR A 53 9.52 4.89 3.24
N PRO A 54 8.55 5.34 4.07
CA PRO A 54 7.82 6.60 3.84
C PRO A 54 8.68 7.87 3.89
N VAL A 55 9.89 7.78 4.46
CA VAL A 55 10.78 8.94 4.66
C VAL A 55 11.73 9.16 3.48
N LYS A 56 11.95 8.16 2.65
CA LYS A 56 12.79 8.26 1.45
C LYS A 56 11.98 8.61 0.23
N ASP A 57 12.58 9.36 -0.68
CA ASP A 57 11.96 9.68 -1.97
C ASP A 57 12.19 8.59 -3.02
N THR A 58 13.11 7.65 -2.78
CA THR A 58 13.42 6.55 -3.69
C THR A 58 13.46 5.22 -2.96
N PHE A 59 13.12 4.16 -3.68
CA PHE A 59 13.29 2.77 -3.27
C PHE A 59 13.51 1.89 -4.50
N HIS A 60 13.90 0.64 -4.28
CA HIS A 60 14.15 -0.32 -5.37
C HIS A 60 13.01 -1.33 -5.48
N LEU A 61 12.62 -1.60 -6.73
CA LEU A 61 11.66 -2.63 -7.09
C LEU A 61 12.34 -3.65 -7.98
N THR A 62 12.37 -4.92 -7.55
CA THR A 62 12.76 -6.05 -8.39
C THR A 62 11.53 -6.53 -9.15
N SER A 63 11.55 -6.39 -10.48
CA SER A 63 10.38 -6.70 -11.33
C SER A 63 10.06 -8.20 -11.36
N GLU A 64 8.76 -8.51 -11.35
CA GLU A 64 8.19 -9.82 -11.63
C GLU A 64 7.33 -9.80 -12.91
N LEU A 65 7.40 -8.74 -13.70
CA LEU A 65 6.79 -8.70 -15.02
C LEU A 65 7.55 -9.64 -15.97
N GLU A 66 6.82 -10.37 -16.79
CA GLU A 66 7.37 -11.44 -17.63
C GLU A 66 8.50 -10.96 -18.55
N HIS A 67 8.37 -9.77 -19.11
CA HIS A 67 9.33 -9.22 -20.07
C HIS A 67 10.62 -8.66 -19.46
N ASP A 68 10.66 -8.45 -18.13
CA ASP A 68 11.81 -7.86 -17.44
C ASP A 68 12.04 -8.43 -16.04
N LYS A 69 11.62 -9.68 -15.83
CA LYS A 69 11.72 -10.38 -14.56
C LYS A 69 13.16 -10.36 -14.01
N GLY A 70 13.26 -9.94 -12.74
CA GLY A 70 14.54 -9.81 -12.03
C GLY A 70 15.26 -8.49 -12.27
N LYS A 71 14.79 -7.63 -13.19
CA LYS A 71 15.35 -6.30 -13.37
C LYS A 71 15.03 -5.43 -12.17
N ILE A 72 16.01 -4.66 -11.71
CA ILE A 72 15.88 -3.74 -10.59
C ILE A 72 15.64 -2.33 -11.13
N TYR A 73 14.56 -1.72 -10.64
CA TYR A 73 14.21 -0.33 -10.93
C TYR A 73 14.38 0.53 -9.68
N GLU A 74 15.05 1.67 -9.83
CA GLU A 74 14.96 2.74 -8.86
C GLU A 74 13.66 3.50 -9.10
N VAL A 75 12.80 3.54 -8.08
CA VAL A 75 11.48 4.15 -8.15
C VAL A 75 11.47 5.46 -7.37
N PHE A 76 11.10 6.56 -8.02
CA PHE A 76 11.01 7.87 -7.41
C PHE A 76 9.57 8.14 -6.95
N CYS A 77 9.35 8.19 -5.64
CA CYS A 77 8.02 8.31 -5.02
C CYS A 77 7.18 9.50 -5.51
N PRO A 78 7.72 10.71 -5.75
CA PRO A 78 6.92 11.82 -6.27
C PRO A 78 6.25 11.58 -7.63
N ASN A 79 6.75 10.63 -8.43
CA ASN A 79 6.13 10.24 -9.70
C ASN A 79 4.98 9.26 -9.55
N LEU A 80 4.75 8.76 -8.33
CA LEU A 80 3.76 7.74 -8.06
C LEU A 80 2.41 8.33 -7.69
N LYS A 81 1.37 7.56 -7.99
CA LYS A 81 0.04 7.69 -7.42
C LYS A 81 -0.02 6.99 -6.05
N ALA A 82 0.39 5.73 -6.01
CA ALA A 82 0.40 4.92 -4.79
C ALA A 82 1.29 3.68 -4.93
N VAL A 83 1.68 3.10 -3.78
CA VAL A 83 2.34 1.80 -3.66
C VAL A 83 1.38 0.85 -2.94
N PHE A 84 0.95 -0.19 -3.61
CA PHE A 84 0.05 -1.21 -3.10
C PHE A 84 0.86 -2.39 -2.57
N PHE A 85 0.75 -2.69 -1.29
CA PHE A 85 1.29 -3.89 -0.67
C PHE A 85 0.24 -4.99 -0.80
N VAL A 86 0.59 -6.05 -1.53
CA VAL A 86 -0.40 -7.04 -1.99
C VAL A 86 -0.14 -8.44 -1.42
N LYS A 87 -1.22 -9.19 -1.26
CA LYS A 87 -1.17 -10.59 -0.82
C LYS A 87 -0.53 -11.49 -1.87
N THR A 88 -0.85 -11.24 -3.14
CA THR A 88 -0.28 -11.94 -4.30
C THR A 88 -0.05 -10.96 -5.45
N LEU A 89 0.99 -11.19 -6.26
CA LEU A 89 1.26 -10.35 -7.44
C LEU A 89 0.29 -10.62 -8.60
N GLN A 90 -0.31 -11.82 -8.63
CA GLN A 90 -1.31 -12.20 -9.63
C GLN A 90 -2.66 -11.52 -9.38
N GLY A 91 -3.00 -11.30 -8.09
CA GLY A 91 -4.31 -10.82 -7.71
C GLY A 91 -5.41 -11.86 -7.96
N ASN A 92 -6.66 -11.41 -7.98
CA ASN A 92 -7.81 -12.20 -8.37
C ASN A 92 -8.70 -11.37 -9.32
N PRO A 93 -8.56 -11.54 -10.64
CA PRO A 93 -9.32 -10.76 -11.62
C PRO A 93 -10.84 -10.96 -11.56
N GLU A 94 -11.29 -12.12 -11.03
CA GLU A 94 -12.73 -12.42 -10.90
C GLU A 94 -13.34 -11.80 -9.65
N TYR A 95 -12.52 -11.38 -8.69
CA TYR A 95 -13.00 -10.76 -7.47
C TYR A 95 -13.30 -9.28 -7.68
N LYS A 96 -14.56 -8.89 -7.47
CA LYS A 96 -14.95 -7.48 -7.45
C LYS A 96 -14.72 -6.89 -6.06
N GLU A 97 -13.66 -6.11 -5.94
CA GLU A 97 -13.32 -5.41 -4.71
C GLU A 97 -14.42 -4.40 -4.34
N LYS A 98 -14.82 -4.43 -3.08
CA LYS A 98 -15.74 -3.45 -2.50
C LYS A 98 -14.96 -2.17 -2.20
N LYS A 99 -15.46 -1.06 -2.72
CA LYS A 99 -14.75 0.23 -2.66
C LYS A 99 -15.35 1.24 -1.69
N ARG A 100 -16.53 0.93 -1.13
CA ARG A 100 -17.31 1.85 -0.31
C ARG A 100 -17.62 1.25 1.05
N PHE A 101 -17.84 2.11 2.05
CA PHE A 101 -18.19 1.68 3.40
C PHE A 101 -19.58 1.03 3.51
N ASP A 102 -20.53 1.43 2.65
CA ASP A 102 -21.87 0.85 2.61
C ASP A 102 -21.95 -0.55 1.98
N GLU A 103 -20.86 -1.00 1.36
CA GLU A 103 -20.75 -2.35 0.76
C GLU A 103 -20.17 -3.39 1.72
N VAL A 104 -19.67 -2.98 2.89
CA VAL A 104 -18.97 -3.85 3.84
C VAL A 104 -19.53 -3.72 5.25
N ASP A 105 -19.35 -4.76 6.06
CA ASP A 105 -19.58 -4.67 7.49
C ASP A 105 -18.45 -3.86 8.15
N THR A 106 -18.79 -2.67 8.63
CA THR A 106 -17.85 -1.74 9.27
C THR A 106 -17.74 -1.92 10.78
N SER A 107 -18.50 -2.83 11.39
CA SER A 107 -18.58 -3.02 12.85
C SER A 107 -17.23 -3.36 13.50
N ASN A 108 -16.39 -4.08 12.77
CA ASN A 108 -15.06 -4.51 13.21
C ASN A 108 -13.92 -3.60 12.75
N LEU A 109 -14.20 -2.55 11.97
CA LEU A 109 -13.18 -1.61 11.52
C LEU A 109 -12.75 -0.69 12.67
N ARG A 110 -11.46 -0.68 12.95
CA ARG A 110 -10.86 0.19 13.97
C ARG A 110 -10.01 1.25 13.30
N GLY A 111 -10.09 2.49 13.79
CA GLY A 111 -9.35 3.62 13.27
C GLY A 111 -10.25 4.65 12.58
N ILE A 112 -9.63 5.65 11.96
CA ILE A 112 -10.33 6.76 11.31
C ILE A 112 -10.68 6.34 9.88
N LYS A 113 -11.98 6.36 9.55
CA LYS A 113 -12.45 6.16 8.17
C LYS A 113 -11.89 7.27 7.27
N ILE A 114 -11.39 6.89 6.11
CA ILE A 114 -10.83 7.81 5.13
C ILE A 114 -11.38 7.49 3.74
N LYS A 115 -11.76 8.53 3.01
CA LYS A 115 -12.11 8.47 1.59
C LYS A 115 -11.18 9.41 0.84
N ILE A 116 -10.56 8.90 -0.19
CA ILE A 116 -9.59 9.60 -1.03
C ILE A 116 -10.13 9.68 -2.44
N GLU A 117 -10.13 10.86 -3.01
CA GLU A 117 -10.29 11.06 -4.45
C GLU A 117 -8.93 11.44 -5.03
N PHE A 118 -8.44 10.66 -5.98
CA PHE A 118 -7.20 10.95 -6.69
C PHE A 118 -7.41 11.97 -7.80
N ASN A 119 -6.33 12.58 -8.28
CA ASN A 119 -6.38 13.56 -9.38
C ASN A 119 -6.92 12.99 -10.69
N ASP A 120 -6.83 11.66 -10.89
CA ASP A 120 -7.39 10.94 -12.04
C ASP A 120 -8.88 10.54 -11.86
N GLY A 121 -9.49 10.92 -10.74
CA GLY A 121 -10.89 10.66 -10.41
C GLY A 121 -11.15 9.31 -9.75
N GLU A 122 -10.15 8.44 -9.57
CA GLU A 122 -10.34 7.21 -8.81
C GLU A 122 -10.62 7.52 -7.34
N VAL A 123 -11.57 6.76 -6.75
CA VAL A 123 -11.93 6.88 -5.34
C VAL A 123 -11.52 5.62 -4.59
N MET A 124 -10.93 5.80 -3.41
CA MET A 124 -10.56 4.72 -2.51
C MET A 124 -11.03 5.00 -1.10
N CYS A 125 -11.73 4.04 -0.49
CA CYS A 125 -12.12 4.08 0.91
C CYS A 125 -11.32 3.08 1.74
N GLY A 126 -11.04 3.44 2.99
CA GLY A 126 -10.30 2.59 3.90
C GLY A 126 -10.21 3.16 5.31
N ILE A 127 -9.31 2.56 6.08
CA ILE A 127 -8.96 3.03 7.43
C ILE A 127 -7.59 3.69 7.37
N SER A 128 -7.51 4.91 7.88
CA SER A 128 -6.26 5.65 7.97
C SER A 128 -5.35 5.06 9.05
N LEU A 129 -4.08 4.87 8.71
CA LEU A 129 -3.01 4.51 9.64
C LEU A 129 -2.11 5.73 9.93
N GLY A 130 -2.71 6.83 10.37
CA GLY A 130 -1.97 8.04 10.72
C GLY A 130 -1.88 9.08 9.61
N TYR A 131 -3.03 9.39 9.00
CA TYR A 131 -3.12 10.50 8.05
C TYR A 131 -2.69 11.83 8.67
N SER A 132 -1.86 12.55 7.94
CA SER A 132 -1.49 13.93 8.23
C SER A 132 -1.34 14.72 6.93
N LYS A 133 -1.97 15.88 6.88
CA LYS A 133 -1.99 16.76 5.70
C LYS A 133 -0.58 17.22 5.26
N ASN A 134 0.36 17.27 6.19
CA ASN A 134 1.71 17.80 5.96
C ASN A 134 2.73 16.74 5.56
N ARG A 135 2.31 15.47 5.43
CA ARG A 135 3.21 14.38 5.01
C ARG A 135 3.22 14.21 3.50
N LYS A 136 4.34 13.73 2.96
CA LYS A 136 4.51 13.38 1.54
C LYS A 136 3.57 12.25 1.09
N GLY A 137 3.13 11.42 2.03
CA GLY A 137 2.22 10.31 1.81
C GLY A 137 1.76 9.71 3.14
N PHE A 138 0.84 8.76 3.05
CA PHE A 138 0.25 8.11 4.21
C PHE A 138 -0.27 6.71 3.85
N PHE A 139 -0.32 5.84 4.85
CA PHE A 139 -0.88 4.50 4.69
C PHE A 139 -2.38 4.48 4.95
N ILE A 140 -3.06 3.65 4.17
CA ILE A 140 -4.44 3.23 4.41
C ILE A 140 -4.55 1.71 4.30
N VAL A 141 -5.50 1.16 5.04
CA VAL A 141 -5.98 -0.22 4.83
C VAL A 141 -7.29 -0.13 4.06
N PRO A 142 -7.39 -0.73 2.87
CA PRO A 142 -8.63 -0.74 2.09
C PRO A 142 -9.81 -1.27 2.89
N VAL A 143 -11.01 -0.75 2.60
CA VAL A 143 -12.24 -1.10 3.32
C VAL A 143 -12.63 -2.56 3.18
N ASP A 144 -12.28 -3.20 2.06
CA ASP A 144 -12.60 -4.59 1.77
C ASP A 144 -11.54 -5.54 2.35
N PRO A 145 -11.85 -6.34 3.39
CA PRO A 145 -10.90 -7.27 3.98
C PRO A 145 -10.50 -8.42 3.05
N LYS A 146 -11.29 -8.67 2.00
CA LYS A 146 -11.01 -9.69 0.97
C LYS A 146 -10.22 -9.14 -0.21
N SER A 147 -9.95 -7.83 -0.23
CA SER A 147 -9.07 -7.21 -1.22
C SER A 147 -7.71 -7.91 -1.29
N ASN A 148 -7.12 -7.94 -2.48
CA ASN A 148 -5.73 -8.36 -2.64
C ASN A 148 -4.75 -7.36 -2.00
N ASN A 149 -5.20 -6.13 -1.77
CA ASN A 149 -4.40 -5.08 -1.15
C ASN A 149 -4.43 -5.20 0.38
N GLU A 150 -3.27 -5.43 1.00
CA GLU A 150 -3.14 -5.45 2.46
C GLU A 150 -3.15 -4.04 3.03
N ARG A 151 -2.38 -3.17 2.39
CA ARG A 151 -2.28 -1.74 2.69
C ARG A 151 -1.81 -0.97 1.46
N VAL A 152 -2.08 0.31 1.43
CA VAL A 152 -1.69 1.19 0.33
C VAL A 152 -0.97 2.40 0.89
N TYR A 153 0.23 2.69 0.38
CA TYR A 153 0.89 3.96 0.62
C TYR A 153 0.50 4.95 -0.45
N VAL A 154 -0.28 5.94 -0.07
CA VAL A 154 -0.82 6.96 -0.96
C VAL A 154 0.15 8.13 -1.03
N ILE A 155 0.50 8.57 -2.23
CA ILE A 155 1.33 9.76 -2.43
C ILE A 155 0.44 11.00 -2.37
N ALA A 156 0.70 11.90 -1.41
CA ALA A 156 -0.16 13.05 -1.13
C ALA A 156 -0.37 13.95 -2.35
N SER A 157 0.66 14.15 -3.18
CA SER A 157 0.57 14.97 -4.40
C SER A 157 -0.27 14.36 -5.53
N ALA A 158 -0.67 13.08 -5.42
CA ALA A 158 -1.60 12.44 -6.33
C ALA A 158 -3.06 12.56 -5.89
N VAL A 159 -3.31 13.12 -4.70
CA VAL A 159 -4.63 13.20 -4.10
C VAL A 159 -5.25 14.57 -4.35
N LYS A 160 -6.48 14.58 -4.82
CA LYS A 160 -7.31 15.76 -5.02
C LYS A 160 -8.06 16.15 -3.75
N GLU A 161 -8.70 15.17 -3.11
CA GLU A 161 -9.52 15.38 -1.90
C GLU A 161 -9.35 14.23 -0.90
N VAL A 162 -9.38 14.58 0.38
CA VAL A 162 -9.44 13.63 1.49
C VAL A 162 -10.62 13.98 2.39
N LYS A 163 -11.46 12.99 2.68
CA LYS A 163 -12.54 13.07 3.69
C LYS A 163 -12.26 12.10 4.82
N LEU A 164 -12.51 12.51 6.04
CA LEU A 164 -12.24 11.74 7.26
C LEU A 164 -13.51 11.53 8.10
N GLY A 165 -13.52 10.44 8.87
CA GLY A 165 -14.61 10.11 9.80
C GLY A 165 -15.95 9.94 9.08
N SER A 166 -17.02 10.54 9.62
CA SER A 166 -18.36 10.46 9.03
C SER A 166 -18.47 11.09 7.64
N ALA A 167 -17.61 12.06 7.31
CA ALA A 167 -17.57 12.65 5.97
C ALA A 167 -17.06 11.68 4.90
N ALA A 168 -16.28 10.68 5.30
CA ALA A 168 -15.78 9.65 4.40
C ALA A 168 -16.86 8.64 3.95
N GLU A 169 -17.94 8.54 4.69
CA GLU A 169 -19.05 7.59 4.43
C GLU A 169 -20.08 8.13 3.42
N LYS A 170 -19.98 9.41 3.09
CA LYS A 170 -20.92 10.13 2.16
C LYS A 170 -20.34 10.11 0.71
#